data_32de5951e8f1243717acf559b05287dd
#
_entry.id   32de5951e8f1243717acf559b05287dd
#
_cell.length_a   1.000
_cell.length_b   1.000
_cell.length_c   1.000
_cell.angle_alpha   90.00
_cell.angle_beta   90.00
_cell.angle_gamma   90.00
#
_symmetry.space_group_name_H-M   'P 1'
#
loop_
_entity.id
_entity.type
_entity.pdbx_description
1 polymer ?
#
loop_
_entity_poly.entity_id
_entity_poly.type
_entity_poly.pdbx_seq_one_letter_code
_entity_poly.pdbx_strand_id
1 'polypeptide(L)'
;MKTVGLIVLAVLPLLTIWFIQRRRTQSARSALESGLRLNPPRRISGTSMTLVMVNGKEDREHYFFDTDTFYLHRGPMPTAVPLTQITSVTRTSDVIYERYVWQVCFSKAAGRRCVTFTNNLTLFNRDFLLFLEAVRKANPLATVDRAGLRF
;
A
#
# COMPACT_ATOMS: atom_id res chain seq x y z
N MET A 1 -20.24 -3.15 -39.13
CA MET A 1 -20.78 -2.43 -37.94
C MET A 1 -20.82 -3.23 -36.64
N LYS A 2 -20.82 -4.58 -36.64
CA LYS A 2 -20.86 -5.41 -35.39
C LYS A 2 -19.57 -5.36 -34.54
N THR A 3 -18.41 -5.21 -35.17
CA THR A 3 -17.10 -5.17 -34.49
C THR A 3 -16.85 -3.89 -33.69
N VAL A 4 -17.35 -2.73 -34.17
CA VAL A 4 -17.20 -1.44 -33.50
C VAL A 4 -17.98 -1.42 -32.16
N GLY A 5 -19.20 -1.99 -32.14
CA GLY A 5 -20.03 -2.10 -30.94
C GLY A 5 -19.37 -2.94 -29.83
N LEU A 6 -18.69 -4.01 -30.22
CA LEU A 6 -18.02 -4.92 -29.27
C LEU A 6 -16.80 -4.27 -28.62
N ILE A 7 -16.03 -3.48 -29.38
CA ILE A 7 -14.87 -2.71 -28.87
C ILE A 7 -15.33 -1.63 -27.89
N VAL A 8 -16.40 -0.89 -28.21
CA VAL A 8 -16.95 0.14 -27.33
C VAL A 8 -17.43 -0.47 -26.01
N LEU A 9 -18.08 -1.64 -26.05
CA LEU A 9 -18.59 -2.33 -24.87
C LEU A 9 -17.48 -2.82 -23.94
N ALA A 10 -16.32 -3.17 -24.49
CA ALA A 10 -15.15 -3.60 -23.70
C ALA A 10 -14.34 -2.42 -23.14
N VAL A 11 -14.25 -1.30 -23.86
CA VAL A 11 -13.42 -0.14 -23.47
C VAL A 11 -14.12 0.73 -22.42
N LEU A 12 -15.43 0.88 -22.49
CA LEU A 12 -16.22 1.71 -21.57
C LEU A 12 -16.03 1.32 -20.08
N PRO A 13 -16.14 0.05 -19.67
CA PRO A 13 -15.92 -0.33 -18.26
C PRO A 13 -14.47 -0.11 -17.81
N LEU A 14 -13.49 -0.28 -18.69
CA LEU A 14 -12.10 -0.01 -18.36
C LEU A 14 -11.84 1.49 -18.13
N LEU A 15 -12.43 2.35 -18.96
CA LEU A 15 -12.35 3.80 -18.79
C LEU A 15 -13.06 4.27 -17.52
N THR A 16 -14.22 3.70 -17.17
CA THR A 16 -14.92 4.05 -15.92
C THR A 16 -14.12 3.63 -14.69
N ILE A 17 -13.56 2.42 -14.67
CA ILE A 17 -12.69 1.95 -13.60
C ILE A 17 -11.47 2.87 -13.50
N TRP A 18 -10.80 3.18 -14.61
CA TRP A 18 -9.64 4.07 -14.61
C TRP A 18 -9.97 5.46 -14.08
N PHE A 19 -11.12 6.03 -14.49
CA PHE A 19 -11.56 7.37 -14.07
C PHE A 19 -11.88 7.40 -12.55
N ILE A 20 -12.58 6.37 -12.03
CA ILE A 20 -12.87 6.24 -10.61
C ILE A 20 -11.56 6.14 -9.80
N GLN A 21 -10.62 5.30 -10.25
CA GLN A 21 -9.33 5.13 -9.57
C GLN A 21 -8.48 6.41 -9.62
N ARG A 22 -8.48 7.11 -10.75
CA ARG A 22 -7.80 8.40 -10.88
C ARG A 22 -8.35 9.44 -9.91
N ARG A 23 -9.68 9.56 -9.80
CA ARG A 23 -10.33 10.45 -8.82
C ARG A 23 -9.97 10.08 -7.38
N ARG A 24 -10.02 8.79 -7.04
CA ARG A 24 -9.65 8.30 -5.71
C ARG A 24 -8.19 8.64 -5.35
N THR A 25 -7.28 8.47 -6.30
CA THR A 25 -5.86 8.79 -6.09
C THR A 25 -5.64 10.28 -5.92
N GLN A 26 -6.30 11.12 -6.74
CA GLN A 26 -6.22 12.58 -6.62
C GLN A 26 -6.78 13.08 -5.29
N SER A 27 -7.95 12.60 -4.87
CA SER A 27 -8.55 12.96 -3.58
C SER A 27 -7.65 12.56 -2.40
N ALA A 28 -7.00 11.39 -2.47
CA ALA A 28 -6.07 10.98 -1.44
C ALA A 28 -4.79 11.83 -1.41
N ARG A 29 -4.28 12.22 -2.59
CA ARG A 29 -3.13 13.11 -2.67
C ARG A 29 -3.44 14.48 -2.09
N SER A 30 -4.59 15.06 -2.42
CA SER A 30 -5.06 16.33 -1.83
C SER A 30 -5.21 16.22 -0.32
N ALA A 31 -5.74 15.11 0.20
CA ALA A 31 -5.84 14.89 1.64
C ALA A 31 -4.47 14.80 2.31
N LEU A 32 -3.50 14.10 1.68
CA LEU A 32 -2.13 14.05 2.17
C LEU A 32 -1.44 15.43 2.15
N GLU A 33 -1.70 16.24 1.14
CA GLU A 33 -1.16 17.60 1.03
C GLU A 33 -1.74 18.53 2.08
N SER A 34 -3.06 18.44 2.32
CA SER A 34 -3.78 19.27 3.31
C SER A 34 -3.69 18.75 4.76
N GLY A 35 -3.07 17.58 4.98
CA GLY A 35 -2.98 16.95 6.30
C GLY A 35 -4.31 16.39 6.82
N LEU A 36 -5.33 16.28 5.97
CA LEU A 36 -6.62 15.68 6.32
C LEU A 36 -6.49 14.16 6.40
N ARG A 37 -7.11 13.57 7.41
CA ARG A 37 -7.10 12.12 7.60
C ARG A 37 -7.80 11.40 6.46
N LEU A 38 -7.16 10.33 5.96
CA LEU A 38 -7.80 9.42 5.02
C LEU A 38 -8.81 8.54 5.77
N ASN A 39 -10.08 8.68 5.46
CA ASN A 39 -11.14 7.85 6.05
C ASN A 39 -11.96 7.20 4.94
N PRO A 40 -11.96 5.87 4.81
CA PRO A 40 -11.20 4.87 5.62
C PRO A 40 -9.70 4.83 5.28
N PRO A 41 -8.87 4.27 6.18
CA PRO A 41 -7.45 3.99 5.92
C PRO A 41 -7.28 3.13 4.66
N ARG A 42 -6.20 3.36 3.90
CA ARG A 42 -5.96 2.69 2.63
C ARG A 42 -5.08 1.46 2.80
N ARG A 43 -5.51 0.35 2.22
CA ARG A 43 -4.74 -0.88 2.21
C ARG A 43 -3.54 -0.76 1.26
N ILE A 44 -2.38 -1.20 1.70
CA ILE A 44 -1.13 -1.19 0.91
C ILE A 44 -0.56 -2.59 0.68
N SER A 45 -0.98 -3.59 1.46
CA SER A 45 -0.59 -4.98 1.25
C SER A 45 -1.39 -5.62 0.10
N GLY A 46 -0.76 -6.50 -0.66
CA GLY A 46 -1.41 -7.32 -1.67
C GLY A 46 -2.49 -8.21 -1.07
N THR A 47 -3.40 -8.70 -1.92
CA THR A 47 -4.47 -9.62 -1.52
C THR A 47 -3.95 -11.04 -1.34
N SER A 48 -2.80 -11.33 -1.92
CA SER A 48 -2.18 -12.65 -1.95
C SER A 48 -1.29 -12.83 -0.74
N MET A 49 -1.76 -13.64 0.17
CA MET A 49 -1.03 -14.54 1.05
C MET A 49 0.39 -14.09 1.47
N THR A 50 0.51 -13.18 2.42
CA THR A 50 1.59 -13.37 3.38
C THR A 50 1.07 -14.43 4.35
N LEU A 51 1.11 -15.69 3.91
CA LEU A 51 0.93 -16.85 4.76
C LEU A 51 2.15 -16.94 5.67
N VAL A 52 2.12 -16.26 6.77
CA VAL A 52 2.99 -16.60 7.89
C VAL A 52 2.32 -17.81 8.56
N MET A 53 2.76 -18.98 8.19
CA MET A 53 2.41 -20.23 8.88
C MET A 53 3.06 -20.20 10.26
N VAL A 54 2.41 -19.58 11.23
CA VAL A 54 2.77 -19.69 12.64
C VAL A 54 1.78 -20.66 13.26
N ASN A 55 2.24 -21.86 13.63
CA ASN A 55 1.46 -22.91 14.31
C ASN A 55 0.20 -23.38 13.55
N GLY A 56 0.27 -23.52 12.23
CA GLY A 56 -0.83 -24.11 11.45
C GLY A 56 -2.08 -23.24 11.32
N LYS A 57 -2.08 -22.00 11.82
CA LYS A 57 -3.15 -21.02 11.60
C LYS A 57 -2.71 -19.99 10.55
N GLU A 58 -3.58 -19.76 9.56
CA GLU A 58 -3.42 -18.69 8.58
C GLU A 58 -3.57 -17.34 9.28
N ASP A 59 -2.47 -16.75 9.72
CA ASP A 59 -2.47 -15.42 10.29
C ASP A 59 -2.26 -14.42 9.15
N ARG A 60 -3.37 -13.92 8.60
CA ARG A 60 -3.36 -12.95 7.49
C ARG A 60 -3.09 -11.57 8.05
N GLU A 61 -1.85 -11.13 7.94
CA GLU A 61 -1.52 -9.74 8.25
C GLU A 61 -1.93 -8.83 7.09
N HIS A 62 -2.66 -7.77 7.41
CA HIS A 62 -3.03 -6.73 6.47
C HIS A 62 -2.45 -5.40 6.93
N TYR A 63 -1.94 -4.63 5.97
CA TYR A 63 -1.31 -3.36 6.24
C TYR A 63 -2.09 -2.24 5.57
N PHE A 64 -2.35 -1.18 6.36
CA PHE A 64 -3.09 0.00 5.93
C PHE A 64 -2.33 1.26 6.34
N PHE A 65 -2.67 2.39 5.78
CA PHE A 65 -2.17 3.68 6.21
C PHE A 65 -3.24 4.76 6.05
N ASP A 66 -3.09 5.81 6.80
CA ASP A 66 -3.73 7.10 6.58
C ASP A 66 -2.65 8.20 6.46
N THR A 67 -3.00 9.45 6.71
CA THR A 67 -2.12 10.61 6.51
C THR A 67 -0.90 10.61 7.45
N ASP A 68 -1.04 10.05 8.65
CA ASP A 68 -0.05 10.15 9.72
C ASP A 68 0.32 8.80 10.37
N THR A 69 -0.44 7.74 10.05
CA THR A 69 -0.36 6.47 10.78
C THR A 69 -0.30 5.27 9.83
N PHE A 70 0.55 4.33 10.15
CA PHE A 70 0.65 3.00 9.56
C PHE A 70 0.01 1.98 10.50
N TYR A 71 -0.90 1.15 9.98
CA TYR A 71 -1.67 0.17 10.73
C TYR A 71 -1.26 -1.24 10.34
N LEU A 72 -0.94 -2.04 11.35
CA LEU A 72 -0.71 -3.47 11.23
C LEU A 72 -1.93 -4.20 11.78
N HIS A 73 -2.71 -4.80 10.90
CA HIS A 73 -3.85 -5.64 11.29
C HIS A 73 -3.39 -7.07 11.40
N ARG A 74 -3.12 -7.49 12.64
CA ARG A 74 -2.84 -8.86 13.04
C ARG A 74 -3.74 -9.21 14.21
N GLY A 75 -4.69 -10.13 13.99
CA GLY A 75 -5.70 -10.46 15.01
C GLY A 75 -6.74 -9.34 15.23
N PRO A 76 -7.42 -9.35 16.39
CA PRO A 76 -8.60 -8.49 16.62
C PRO A 76 -8.29 -7.00 16.82
N MET A 77 -7.05 -6.66 17.23
CA MET A 77 -6.67 -5.26 17.47
C MET A 77 -5.56 -4.82 16.52
N PRO A 78 -5.78 -3.76 15.73
CA PRO A 78 -4.73 -3.20 14.90
C PRO A 78 -3.66 -2.51 15.76
N THR A 79 -2.40 -2.70 15.39
CA THR A 79 -1.31 -1.91 15.96
C THR A 79 -1.12 -0.66 15.11
N ALA A 80 -1.22 0.51 15.70
CA ALA A 80 -0.95 1.79 15.06
C ALA A 80 0.51 2.21 15.28
N VAL A 81 1.15 2.71 14.22
CA VAL A 81 2.52 3.22 14.23
C VAL A 81 2.52 4.58 13.53
N PRO A 82 2.89 5.68 14.19
CA PRO A 82 3.04 6.97 13.54
C PRO A 82 4.04 6.88 12.37
N LEU A 83 3.73 7.51 11.23
CA LEU A 83 4.63 7.51 10.06
C LEU A 83 5.99 8.14 10.37
N THR A 84 6.05 9.07 11.33
CA THR A 84 7.29 9.69 11.84
C THR A 84 8.24 8.68 12.49
N GLN A 85 7.73 7.54 12.96
CA GLN A 85 8.54 6.47 13.57
C GLN A 85 9.07 5.46 12.54
N ILE A 86 8.64 5.52 11.29
CA ILE A 86 9.14 4.65 10.22
C ILE A 86 10.55 5.10 9.86
N THR A 87 11.52 4.20 10.01
CA THR A 87 12.93 4.45 9.74
C THR A 87 13.34 4.02 8.34
N SER A 88 12.70 2.98 7.79
CA SER A 88 12.95 2.56 6.41
C SER A 88 11.77 1.85 5.77
N VAL A 89 11.61 2.04 4.47
CA VAL A 89 10.72 1.29 3.58
C VAL A 89 11.55 0.85 2.39
N THR A 90 12.02 -0.39 2.41
CA THR A 90 12.98 -0.90 1.44
C THR A 90 12.44 -2.13 0.72
N ARG A 91 12.84 -2.28 -0.52
CA ARG A 91 12.56 -3.48 -1.30
C ARG A 91 13.57 -4.56 -0.93
N THR A 92 13.09 -5.78 -0.67
CA THR A 92 13.96 -6.94 -0.47
C THR A 92 14.36 -7.57 -1.82
N SER A 93 15.28 -8.53 -1.80
CA SER A 93 15.60 -9.37 -2.95
C SER A 93 14.50 -10.37 -3.31
N ASP A 94 13.59 -10.62 -2.37
CA ASP A 94 12.58 -11.67 -2.50
C ASP A 94 11.45 -11.24 -3.44
N VAL A 95 11.00 -12.19 -4.25
CA VAL A 95 9.88 -12.02 -5.18
C VAL A 95 8.86 -13.12 -4.92
N ILE A 96 7.62 -12.75 -4.65
CA ILE A 96 6.50 -13.66 -4.45
C ILE A 96 5.42 -13.35 -5.50
N TYR A 97 5.05 -14.33 -6.33
CA TYR A 97 4.07 -14.16 -7.42
C TYR A 97 4.36 -12.91 -8.28
N GLU A 98 5.60 -12.79 -8.77
CA GLU A 98 6.09 -11.68 -9.59
C GLU A 98 6.07 -10.30 -8.91
N ARG A 99 5.83 -10.25 -7.60
CA ARG A 99 5.83 -9.02 -6.79
C ARG A 99 7.00 -9.00 -5.83
N TYR A 100 7.65 -7.87 -5.75
CA TYR A 100 8.68 -7.65 -4.75
C TYR A 100 8.09 -7.65 -3.34
N VAL A 101 8.82 -8.28 -2.42
CA VAL A 101 8.58 -8.15 -1.00
C VAL A 101 9.17 -6.83 -0.52
N TRP A 102 8.42 -6.11 0.26
CA TRP A 102 8.82 -4.85 0.88
C TRP A 102 8.96 -5.02 2.38
N GLN A 103 9.98 -4.39 2.93
CA GLN A 103 10.23 -4.35 4.36
C GLN A 103 9.98 -2.93 4.87
N VAL A 104 9.15 -2.81 5.91
CA VAL A 104 8.89 -1.56 6.63
C VAL A 104 9.45 -1.71 8.03
N CYS A 105 10.44 -0.89 8.39
CA CYS A 105 11.03 -0.86 9.72
C CYS A 105 10.65 0.42 10.45
N PHE A 106 10.35 0.31 11.73
CA PHE A 106 9.96 1.42 12.58
C PHE A 106 10.53 1.25 13.99
N SER A 107 10.70 2.37 14.67
CA SER A 107 11.16 2.42 16.06
C SER A 107 9.98 2.34 17.01
N LYS A 108 10.09 1.52 18.06
CA LYS A 108 9.19 1.49 19.23
C LYS A 108 10.01 1.59 20.50
N ALA A 109 9.34 1.83 21.64
CA ALA A 109 10.00 1.87 22.94
C ALA A 109 10.86 0.61 23.23
N ALA A 110 10.44 -0.55 22.72
CA ALA A 110 11.15 -1.83 22.85
C ALA A 110 12.25 -2.06 21.79
N GLY A 111 12.58 -1.05 20.96
CA GLY A 111 13.59 -1.14 19.90
C GLY A 111 13.02 -1.13 18.49
N ARG A 112 13.87 -1.41 17.49
CA ARG A 112 13.51 -1.45 16.08
C ARG A 112 12.73 -2.72 15.76
N ARG A 113 11.62 -2.56 15.04
CA ARG A 113 10.80 -3.67 14.53
C ARG A 113 10.62 -3.53 13.03
N CYS A 114 10.64 -4.66 12.31
CA CYS A 114 10.39 -4.69 10.88
C CYS A 114 9.25 -5.66 10.55
N VAL A 115 8.49 -5.32 9.51
CA VAL A 115 7.46 -6.17 8.92
C VAL A 115 7.69 -6.26 7.42
N THR A 116 7.29 -7.39 6.81
CA THR A 116 7.46 -7.63 5.39
C THR A 116 6.13 -7.98 4.74
N PHE A 117 5.89 -7.47 3.53
CA PHE A 117 4.69 -7.77 2.76
C PHE A 117 4.91 -7.52 1.27
N THR A 118 4.06 -8.12 0.42
CA THR A 118 3.96 -7.75 -0.99
C THR A 118 3.02 -6.55 -1.13
N ASN A 119 3.40 -5.58 -1.95
CA ASN A 119 2.57 -4.39 -2.17
C ASN A 119 1.33 -4.69 -3.03
N ASN A 120 0.34 -3.80 -3.00
CA ASN A 120 -0.86 -3.85 -3.83
C ASN A 120 -0.77 -2.98 -5.10
N LEU A 121 0.43 -2.53 -5.49
CA LEU A 121 0.64 -1.67 -6.63
C LEU A 121 0.23 -2.38 -7.93
N THR A 122 -0.66 -1.73 -8.69
CA THR A 122 -1.09 -2.15 -10.01
C THR A 122 -1.26 -0.91 -10.91
N LEU A 123 -1.57 -1.10 -12.18
CA LEU A 123 -1.95 0.00 -13.08
C LEU A 123 -3.09 0.85 -12.53
N PHE A 124 -4.01 0.21 -11.80
CA PHE A 124 -5.24 0.84 -11.29
C PHE A 124 -5.17 1.20 -9.80
N ASN A 125 -4.24 0.62 -9.03
CA ASN A 125 -4.10 0.90 -7.60
C ASN A 125 -2.70 1.46 -7.31
N ARG A 126 -2.64 2.71 -6.83
CA ARG A 126 -1.42 3.43 -6.48
C ARG A 126 -1.30 3.74 -4.99
N ASP A 127 -2.09 3.08 -4.14
CA ASP A 127 -2.12 3.38 -2.70
C ASP A 127 -0.75 3.14 -2.04
N PHE A 128 0.00 2.14 -2.51
CA PHE A 128 1.37 1.92 -2.03
C PHE A 128 2.32 3.08 -2.38
N LEU A 129 2.19 3.71 -3.56
CA LEU A 129 3.00 4.89 -3.90
C LEU A 129 2.67 6.08 -3.01
N LEU A 130 1.38 6.28 -2.70
CA LEU A 130 0.93 7.33 -1.78
C LEU A 130 1.48 7.09 -0.36
N PHE A 131 1.53 5.85 0.08
CA PHE A 131 2.18 5.49 1.35
C PHE A 131 3.67 5.89 1.38
N LEU A 132 4.43 5.58 0.32
CA LEU A 132 5.83 5.99 0.24
C LEU A 132 5.99 7.52 0.26
N GLU A 133 5.11 8.26 -0.42
CA GLU A 133 5.08 9.73 -0.38
C GLU A 133 4.75 10.23 1.04
N ALA A 134 3.77 9.63 1.71
CA ALA A 134 3.38 9.98 3.09
C ALA A 134 4.53 9.76 4.08
N VAL A 135 5.23 8.62 3.98
CA VAL A 135 6.40 8.35 4.83
C VAL A 135 7.51 9.37 4.62
N ARG A 136 7.86 9.70 3.36
CA ARG A 136 8.89 10.71 3.06
C ARG A 136 8.52 12.10 3.60
N LYS A 137 7.23 12.46 3.54
CA LYS A 137 6.73 13.72 4.08
C LYS A 137 6.78 13.74 5.61
N ALA A 138 6.38 12.64 6.27
CA ALA A 138 6.31 12.55 7.72
C ALA A 138 7.71 12.39 8.37
N ASN A 139 8.60 11.63 7.72
CA ASN A 139 9.97 11.43 8.17
C ASN A 139 10.96 11.56 6.99
N PRO A 140 11.48 12.77 6.71
CA PRO A 140 12.46 12.99 5.64
C PRO A 140 13.78 12.23 5.81
N LEU A 141 14.09 11.76 7.02
CA LEU A 141 15.30 10.99 7.32
C LEU A 141 15.12 9.48 7.08
N ALA A 142 13.89 9.04 6.82
CA ALA A 142 13.63 7.64 6.53
C ALA A 142 14.23 7.23 5.17
N THR A 143 14.85 6.05 5.14
CA THR A 143 15.30 5.46 3.88
C THR A 143 14.10 4.87 3.14
N VAL A 144 13.69 5.45 2.02
CA VAL A 144 12.51 5.00 1.26
C VAL A 144 12.89 4.74 -0.19
N ASP A 145 12.86 3.46 -0.57
CA ASP A 145 13.13 3.03 -1.94
C ASP A 145 12.06 3.53 -2.92
N ARG A 146 12.44 3.61 -4.20
CA ARG A 146 11.49 3.91 -5.28
C ARG A 146 10.73 2.65 -5.67
N ALA A 147 9.42 2.74 -5.74
CA ALA A 147 8.59 1.69 -6.32
C ALA A 147 8.24 2.04 -7.77
N GLY A 148 8.28 1.03 -8.65
CA GLY A 148 7.83 1.11 -10.03
C GLY A 148 6.98 -0.10 -10.37
N LEU A 149 6.14 0.04 -11.41
CA LEU A 149 5.47 -1.10 -12.02
C LEU A 149 6.51 -1.93 -12.78
N ARG A 150 6.50 -3.23 -12.57
CA ARG A 150 7.17 -4.19 -13.47
C ARG A 150 6.21 -4.46 -14.63
N PHE A 151 6.64 -4.22 -15.83
CA PHE A 151 6.00 -4.66 -17.07
C PHE A 151 6.77 -5.83 -17.62
#